data_e03dd4a84437774e5ee8c57c97f2c5b5
#
_entry.id   e03dd4a84437774e5ee8c57c97f2c5b5
#
_cell.length_a   1.000
_cell.length_b   1.000
_cell.length_c   1.000
_cell.angle_alpha   90.00
_cell.angle_beta   90.00
_cell.angle_gamma   90.00
#
_symmetry.space_group_name_H-M   'P 1'
#
loop_
_entity.id
_entity.type
_entity.pdbx_description
1 polymer ?
#
loop_
_entity_poly.entity_id
_entity_poly.type
_entity_poly.pdbx_seq_one_letter_code
_entity_poly.pdbx_strand_id
1 'polypeptide(L)'
;MPAGIVKSVVRESDLYAPLRAYLEANGYTVRAEVKSCDVAATKGDELVCIELKRALNVSLLVQAVERQRATDSVYIAIPRPKGSAWTRQWRGVRRLLRRLEMGLIFIAPRSRIRRVEIVLHPEPYTKRKRAHLRRSMLQEMNGRSGDYNTGGSTRRKLVTAYRETALRIAHQLTQHGPSTTRALRALGTGPRTTPILYDNVYG
;
A
#
# COMPACT_ATOMS: atom_id res chain seq x y z
N MET A 1 -38.55 15.02 21.07
CA MET A 1 -37.39 15.36 20.23
C MET A 1 -36.24 14.47 20.66
N PRO A 2 -35.81 13.43 19.93
CA PRO A 2 -34.64 12.67 20.32
C PRO A 2 -33.39 13.53 20.00
N ALA A 3 -32.58 13.76 21.03
CA ALA A 3 -31.31 14.45 20.94
C ALA A 3 -30.42 13.73 19.92
N GLY A 4 -30.11 14.39 18.81
CA GLY A 4 -29.20 13.87 17.80
C GLY A 4 -27.84 13.57 18.44
N ILE A 5 -27.42 12.33 18.35
CA ILE A 5 -26.09 11.89 18.77
C ILE A 5 -25.09 12.60 17.85
N VAL A 6 -24.56 13.73 18.30
CA VAL A 6 -23.42 14.38 17.68
C VAL A 6 -22.28 13.38 17.73
N LYS A 7 -21.94 12.78 16.60
CA LYS A 7 -20.76 11.90 16.45
C LYS A 7 -19.52 12.80 16.68
N SER A 8 -19.12 12.97 17.94
CA SER A 8 -17.94 13.77 18.26
C SER A 8 -16.73 13.16 17.56
N VAL A 9 -16.00 14.00 16.86
CA VAL A 9 -14.74 13.63 16.19
C VAL A 9 -13.73 13.18 17.25
N VAL A 10 -13.06 12.06 17.03
CA VAL A 10 -12.00 11.58 17.92
C VAL A 10 -10.83 12.56 17.84
N ARG A 11 -10.37 13.06 18.97
CA ARG A 11 -9.19 13.93 19.10
C ARG A 11 -7.94 13.06 19.32
N GLU A 12 -6.75 13.59 19.04
CA GLU A 12 -5.47 12.89 19.31
C GLU A 12 -5.33 12.59 20.80
N SER A 13 -5.71 13.52 21.66
CA SER A 13 -5.73 13.32 23.11
C SER A 13 -6.63 12.17 23.58
N ASP A 14 -7.70 11.84 22.84
CA ASP A 14 -8.58 10.70 23.18
C ASP A 14 -7.89 9.36 22.98
N LEU A 15 -6.79 9.31 22.22
CA LEU A 15 -6.02 8.09 21.95
C LEU A 15 -5.07 7.74 23.09
N TYR A 16 -4.63 8.75 23.86
CA TYR A 16 -3.60 8.58 24.88
C TYR A 16 -4.04 7.67 26.02
N ALA A 17 -5.18 7.95 26.66
CA ALA A 17 -5.60 7.21 27.83
C ALA A 17 -5.80 5.70 27.59
N PRO A 18 -6.46 5.25 26.49
CA PRO A 18 -6.53 3.82 26.18
C PRO A 18 -5.17 3.18 25.88
N LEU A 19 -4.29 3.90 25.16
CA LEU A 19 -2.95 3.43 24.85
C LEU A 19 -2.11 3.26 26.11
N ARG A 20 -2.10 4.28 26.97
CA ARG A 20 -1.40 4.25 28.25
C ARG A 20 -1.83 3.05 29.11
N ALA A 21 -3.15 2.89 29.30
CA ALA A 21 -3.69 1.78 30.08
C ALA A 21 -3.27 0.41 29.51
N TYR A 22 -3.25 0.28 28.16
CA TYR A 22 -2.80 -0.93 27.50
C TYR A 22 -1.31 -1.20 27.75
N LEU A 23 -0.46 -0.19 27.61
CA LEU A 23 0.99 -0.34 27.81
C LEU A 23 1.32 -0.64 29.29
N GLU A 24 0.70 0.07 30.24
CA GLU A 24 0.88 -0.17 31.67
C GLU A 24 0.43 -1.60 32.05
N ALA A 25 -0.68 -2.09 31.52
CA ALA A 25 -1.14 -3.47 31.73
C ALA A 25 -0.16 -4.53 31.16
N ASN A 26 0.69 -4.14 30.18
CA ASN A 26 1.76 -4.99 29.64
C ASN A 26 3.13 -4.75 30.30
N GLY A 27 3.17 -4.02 31.42
CA GLY A 27 4.35 -3.83 32.24
C GLY A 27 5.27 -2.70 31.79
N TYR A 28 4.80 -1.79 30.93
CA TYR A 28 5.58 -0.61 30.53
C TYR A 28 5.36 0.55 31.50
N THR A 29 6.41 1.30 31.75
CA THR A 29 6.33 2.64 32.35
C THR A 29 6.10 3.66 31.24
N VAL A 30 5.02 4.43 31.30
CA VAL A 30 4.58 5.31 30.22
C VAL A 30 4.69 6.78 30.62
N ARG A 31 5.22 7.61 29.72
CA ARG A 31 5.28 9.07 29.84
C ARG A 31 4.82 9.72 28.53
N ALA A 32 4.03 10.79 28.66
CA ALA A 32 3.62 11.62 27.52
C ALA A 32 4.63 12.75 27.29
N GLU A 33 4.67 13.25 26.05
CA GLU A 33 5.44 14.46 25.66
C GLU A 33 6.92 14.41 26.11
N VAL A 34 7.57 13.29 25.87
CA VAL A 34 8.98 13.12 26.20
C VAL A 34 9.83 13.64 25.04
N LYS A 35 10.50 14.78 25.24
CA LYS A 35 11.19 15.53 24.17
C LYS A 35 10.22 15.80 23.02
N SER A 36 10.38 15.25 21.89
CA SER A 36 9.45 15.46 20.76
C SER A 36 8.61 14.22 20.46
N CYS A 37 8.54 13.23 21.35
CA CYS A 37 7.76 12.02 21.19
C CYS A 37 6.44 12.14 21.97
N ASP A 38 5.29 11.92 21.31
CA ASP A 38 3.98 12.04 21.94
C ASP A 38 3.82 11.07 23.11
N VAL A 39 4.30 9.81 22.96
CA VAL A 39 4.28 8.81 24.02
C VAL A 39 5.57 8.01 24.02
N ALA A 40 6.31 8.04 25.12
CA ALA A 40 7.45 7.19 25.39
C ALA A 40 7.09 6.12 26.41
N ALA A 41 7.49 4.88 26.19
CA ALA A 41 7.27 3.78 27.12
C ALA A 41 8.54 2.95 27.26
N THR A 42 8.84 2.51 28.51
CA THR A 42 10.03 1.71 28.81
C THR A 42 9.67 0.45 29.55
N LYS A 43 10.37 -0.65 29.25
CA LYS A 43 10.29 -1.92 29.97
C LYS A 43 11.65 -2.59 29.96
N GLY A 44 12.33 -2.62 31.10
CA GLY A 44 13.76 -2.94 31.16
C GLY A 44 14.55 -1.96 30.30
N ASP A 45 15.38 -2.47 29.41
CA ASP A 45 16.19 -1.67 28.48
C ASP A 45 15.47 -1.27 27.19
N GLU A 46 14.24 -1.78 26.98
CA GLU A 46 13.43 -1.44 25.80
C GLU A 46 12.88 -0.02 25.92
N LEU A 47 13.09 0.79 24.91
CA LEU A 47 12.46 2.10 24.72
C LEU A 47 11.53 2.03 23.51
N VAL A 48 10.27 2.32 23.71
CA VAL A 48 9.23 2.40 22.68
C VAL A 48 8.81 3.84 22.48
N CYS A 49 8.87 4.35 21.27
CA CYS A 49 8.36 5.67 20.86
C CYS A 49 7.08 5.50 20.05
N ILE A 50 6.02 6.24 20.39
CA ILE A 50 4.72 6.16 19.72
C ILE A 50 4.25 7.57 19.37
N GLU A 51 3.99 7.81 18.09
CA GLU A 51 3.42 9.05 17.58
C GLU A 51 1.89 8.89 17.41
N LEU A 52 1.12 9.85 17.92
CA LEU A 52 -0.34 9.86 17.89
C LEU A 52 -0.85 10.79 16.80
N LYS A 53 -1.76 10.34 15.93
CA LYS A 53 -2.44 11.19 14.96
C LYS A 53 -3.87 10.71 14.70
N ARG A 54 -4.73 11.64 14.29
CA ARG A 54 -6.11 11.31 13.88
C ARG A 54 -6.19 10.54 12.56
N ALA A 55 -5.16 10.66 11.73
CA ALA A 55 -5.07 9.98 10.43
C ALA A 55 -3.60 9.82 10.01
N LEU A 56 -3.35 8.81 9.21
CA LEU A 56 -2.05 8.63 8.58
C LEU A 56 -1.82 9.73 7.53
N ASN A 57 -0.74 10.46 7.69
CA ASN A 57 -0.26 11.46 6.75
C ASN A 57 1.27 11.45 6.65
N VAL A 58 1.82 12.21 5.71
CA VAL A 58 3.28 12.24 5.48
C VAL A 58 4.02 12.85 6.68
N SER A 59 3.47 13.90 7.32
CA SER A 59 4.08 14.54 8.48
C SER A 59 4.28 13.54 9.64
N LEU A 60 3.28 12.70 9.89
CA LEU A 60 3.38 11.62 10.88
C LEU A 60 4.50 10.63 10.56
N LEU A 61 4.65 10.25 9.28
CA LEU A 61 5.72 9.35 8.86
C LEU A 61 7.09 9.97 9.06
N VAL A 62 7.24 11.27 8.74
CA VAL A 62 8.50 12.01 8.97
C VAL A 62 8.83 12.05 10.46
N GLN A 63 7.87 12.40 11.32
CA GLN A 63 8.05 12.40 12.77
C GLN A 63 8.51 11.03 13.27
N ALA A 64 7.84 9.96 12.84
CA ALA A 64 8.19 8.60 13.26
C ALA A 64 9.59 8.16 12.77
N VAL A 65 10.01 8.55 11.56
CA VAL A 65 11.39 8.30 11.08
C VAL A 65 12.42 9.00 11.98
N GLU A 66 12.15 10.24 12.40
CA GLU A 66 13.06 10.94 13.32
C GLU A 66 13.19 10.24 14.67
N ARG A 67 12.14 9.54 15.15
CA ARG A 67 12.22 8.77 16.41
C ARG A 67 13.09 7.53 16.27
N GLN A 68 13.25 6.97 15.08
CA GLN A 68 14.15 5.83 14.83
C GLN A 68 15.64 6.16 15.11
N ARG A 69 15.99 7.43 15.27
CA ARG A 69 17.32 7.83 15.75
C ARG A 69 17.56 7.50 17.22
N ALA A 70 16.50 7.28 17.99
CA ALA A 70 16.58 6.99 19.42
C ALA A 70 16.28 5.53 19.75
N THR A 71 15.48 4.84 18.94
CA THR A 71 15.08 3.44 19.15
C THR A 71 14.56 2.82 17.86
N ASP A 72 14.71 1.50 17.72
CA ASP A 72 14.12 0.71 16.65
C ASP A 72 12.63 0.40 16.90
N SER A 73 12.14 0.55 18.15
CA SER A 73 10.76 0.30 18.55
C SER A 73 9.87 1.53 18.38
N VAL A 74 9.65 1.95 17.11
CA VAL A 74 8.80 3.11 16.78
C VAL A 74 7.46 2.68 16.23
N TYR A 75 6.38 3.21 16.82
CA TYR A 75 5.00 2.94 16.41
C TYR A 75 4.28 4.21 16.01
N ILE A 76 3.33 4.05 15.10
CA ILE A 76 2.30 5.02 14.76
C ILE A 76 0.98 4.54 15.34
N ALA A 77 0.29 5.38 16.10
CA ALA A 77 -1.02 5.07 16.65
C ALA A 77 -2.09 6.02 16.10
N ILE A 78 -3.12 5.45 15.51
CA ILE A 78 -4.24 6.17 14.90
C ILE A 78 -5.58 5.56 15.31
N PRO A 79 -6.69 6.31 15.19
CA PRO A 79 -8.01 5.74 15.37
C PRO A 79 -8.22 4.55 14.46
N ARG A 80 -8.89 3.52 14.97
CA ARG A 80 -9.28 2.36 14.15
C ARG A 80 -10.12 2.84 12.97
N PRO A 81 -9.75 2.51 11.72
CA PRO A 81 -10.51 2.91 10.55
C PRO A 81 -11.89 2.24 10.56
N LYS A 82 -12.89 2.96 10.05
CA LYS A 82 -14.23 2.39 9.82
C LYS A 82 -14.15 1.39 8.67
N GLY A 83 -14.85 0.27 8.82
CA GLY A 83 -14.84 -0.83 7.85
C GLY A 83 -13.65 -1.78 8.02
N SER A 84 -13.38 -2.58 6.99
CA SER A 84 -12.31 -3.58 7.07
C SER A 84 -10.92 -2.95 6.99
N ALA A 85 -10.11 -3.19 8.01
CA ALA A 85 -8.68 -2.85 8.02
C ALA A 85 -7.86 -3.64 6.96
N TRP A 86 -8.50 -4.58 6.26
CA TRP A 86 -7.88 -5.45 5.25
C TRP A 86 -8.14 -5.00 3.82
N THR A 87 -8.67 -3.79 3.61
CA THR A 87 -8.86 -3.21 2.26
C THR A 87 -7.53 -3.13 1.49
N ARG A 88 -7.65 -2.97 0.16
CA ARG A 88 -6.48 -2.80 -0.72
C ARG A 88 -5.60 -1.63 -0.26
N GLN A 89 -6.20 -0.52 0.18
CA GLN A 89 -5.51 0.66 0.70
C GLN A 89 -4.67 0.31 1.93
N TRP A 90 -5.25 -0.37 2.94
CA TRP A 90 -4.55 -0.74 4.17
C TRP A 90 -3.45 -1.78 3.94
N ARG A 91 -3.59 -2.65 2.95
CA ARG A 91 -2.49 -3.52 2.51
C ARG A 91 -1.29 -2.71 1.98
N GLY A 92 -1.56 -1.62 1.26
CA GLY A 92 -0.55 -0.67 0.82
C GLY A 92 0.16 0.04 1.98
N VAL A 93 -0.62 0.57 2.93
CA VAL A 93 -0.11 1.24 4.15
C VAL A 93 0.78 0.30 4.96
N ARG A 94 0.34 -0.91 5.25
CA ARG A 94 1.16 -1.88 5.99
C ARG A 94 2.46 -2.23 5.27
N ARG A 95 2.43 -2.32 3.93
CA ARG A 95 3.66 -2.54 3.15
C ARG A 95 4.60 -1.35 3.24
N LEU A 96 4.08 -0.13 3.25
CA LEU A 96 4.87 1.08 3.44
C LEU A 96 5.52 1.10 4.82
N LEU A 97 4.73 0.89 5.89
CA LEU A 97 5.22 0.90 7.27
C LEU A 97 6.27 -0.19 7.52
N ARG A 98 6.08 -1.39 6.96
CA ARG A 98 7.12 -2.43 7.02
C ARG A 98 8.42 -2.01 6.34
N ARG A 99 8.36 -1.25 5.24
CA ARG A 99 9.56 -0.74 4.58
C ARG A 99 10.26 0.36 5.36
N LEU A 100 9.51 1.06 6.19
CA LEU A 100 10.00 2.06 7.11
C LEU A 100 10.34 1.47 8.49
N GLU A 101 10.18 0.14 8.67
CA GLU A 101 10.47 -0.57 9.92
C GLU A 101 9.68 -0.01 11.09
N MET A 102 8.42 0.37 10.84
CA MET A 102 7.52 0.99 11.80
C MET A 102 6.37 0.08 12.18
N GLY A 103 5.99 0.11 13.46
CA GLY A 103 4.79 -0.50 13.98
C GLY A 103 3.52 0.32 13.69
N LEU A 104 2.37 -0.33 13.79
CA LEU A 104 1.05 0.31 13.64
C LEU A 104 0.11 -0.16 14.75
N ILE A 105 -0.49 0.80 15.42
CA ILE A 105 -1.47 0.60 16.46
C ILE A 105 -2.80 1.23 16.05
N PHE A 106 -3.89 0.48 16.14
CA PHE A 106 -5.23 1.02 16.02
C PHE A 106 -5.83 1.22 17.39
N ILE A 107 -6.40 2.39 17.64
CA ILE A 107 -7.07 2.74 18.89
C ILE A 107 -8.53 3.03 18.63
N ALA A 108 -9.40 2.42 19.44
CA ALA A 108 -10.85 2.64 19.43
C ALA A 108 -11.28 3.17 20.81
N PRO A 109 -11.12 4.49 21.10
CA PRO A 109 -11.26 5.04 22.45
C PRO A 109 -12.64 4.82 23.06
N ARG A 110 -13.67 4.71 22.23
CA ARG A 110 -15.07 4.52 22.63
C ARG A 110 -15.52 3.06 22.66
N SER A 111 -14.65 2.12 22.25
CA SER A 111 -14.97 0.70 22.28
C SER A 111 -14.87 0.17 23.71
N ARG A 112 -15.80 -0.69 24.10
CA ARG A 112 -15.69 -1.46 25.36
C ARG A 112 -14.81 -2.70 25.21
N ILE A 113 -14.64 -3.17 23.98
CA ILE A 113 -13.88 -4.38 23.63
C ILE A 113 -12.76 -3.96 22.66
N ARG A 114 -11.55 -4.45 22.87
CA ARG A 114 -10.37 -4.19 22.03
C ARG A 114 -10.15 -2.70 21.75
N ARG A 115 -9.92 -1.92 22.81
CA ARG A 115 -9.62 -0.49 22.69
C ARG A 115 -8.31 -0.23 21.93
N VAL A 116 -7.33 -1.11 22.07
CA VAL A 116 -6.02 -1.04 21.43
C VAL A 116 -5.76 -2.34 20.67
N GLU A 117 -5.25 -2.24 19.47
CA GLU A 117 -4.85 -3.37 18.61
C GLU A 117 -3.51 -3.07 17.96
N ILE A 118 -2.51 -3.91 18.26
CA ILE A 118 -1.24 -3.88 17.54
C ILE A 118 -1.45 -4.58 16.19
N VAL A 119 -1.38 -3.82 15.11
CA VAL A 119 -1.61 -4.30 13.74
C VAL A 119 -0.30 -4.75 13.09
N LEU A 120 0.80 -4.10 13.48
CA LEU A 120 2.13 -4.34 12.93
C LEU A 120 3.17 -4.00 14.00
N HIS A 121 4.12 -4.90 14.22
CA HIS A 121 5.33 -4.60 14.99
C HIS A 121 6.42 -4.03 14.09
N PRO A 122 7.30 -3.14 14.61
CA PRO A 122 8.50 -2.72 13.91
C PRO A 122 9.44 -3.93 13.77
N GLU A 123 9.88 -4.19 12.55
CA GLU A 123 10.77 -5.31 12.23
C GLU A 123 11.75 -4.88 11.14
N PRO A 124 13.03 -5.32 11.16
CA PRO A 124 13.98 -5.06 10.09
C PRO A 124 13.45 -5.51 8.73
N TYR A 125 13.58 -4.67 7.72
CA TYR A 125 13.05 -4.92 6.40
C TYR A 125 14.12 -5.28 5.37
N THR A 126 14.09 -6.50 4.87
CA THR A 126 14.93 -6.93 3.77
C THR A 126 14.27 -6.65 2.42
N LYS A 127 14.88 -5.77 1.63
CA LYS A 127 14.39 -5.39 0.29
C LYS A 127 14.52 -6.56 -0.68
N ARG A 128 13.39 -7.14 -1.11
CA ARG A 128 13.35 -8.14 -2.19
C ARG A 128 12.76 -7.52 -3.47
N LYS A 129 13.57 -7.46 -4.54
CA LYS A 129 13.09 -7.07 -5.86
C LYS A 129 12.30 -8.23 -6.49
N ARG A 130 11.17 -7.94 -7.10
CA ARG A 130 10.37 -8.95 -7.83
C ARG A 130 10.90 -9.05 -9.26
N ALA A 131 11.75 -10.01 -9.52
CA ALA A 131 12.36 -10.22 -10.83
C ALA A 131 11.33 -10.36 -11.96
N HIS A 132 10.20 -11.03 -11.70
CA HIS A 132 9.14 -11.18 -12.69
C HIS A 132 8.50 -9.84 -13.08
N LEU A 133 8.29 -8.92 -12.13
CA LEU A 133 7.71 -7.61 -12.40
C LEU A 133 8.66 -6.76 -13.27
N ARG A 134 9.95 -6.79 -12.94
CA ARG A 134 10.98 -6.15 -13.78
C ARG A 134 10.98 -6.71 -15.21
N ARG A 135 10.93 -8.04 -15.33
CA ARG A 135 10.89 -8.70 -16.64
C ARG A 135 9.64 -8.30 -17.43
N SER A 136 8.46 -8.29 -16.79
CA SER A 136 7.22 -7.87 -17.43
C SER A 136 7.26 -6.42 -17.92
N MET A 137 7.84 -5.51 -17.14
CA MET A 137 8.01 -4.11 -17.55
C MET A 137 8.95 -4.00 -18.76
N LEU A 138 10.07 -4.70 -18.75
CA LEU A 138 11.00 -4.71 -19.88
C LEU A 138 10.37 -5.34 -21.15
N GLN A 139 9.62 -6.41 -21.01
CA GLN A 139 8.88 -7.01 -22.12
C GLN A 139 7.84 -6.07 -22.71
N GLU A 140 7.14 -5.31 -21.87
CA GLU A 140 6.18 -4.31 -22.34
C GLU A 140 6.88 -3.15 -23.07
N MET A 141 7.99 -2.65 -22.54
CA MET A 141 8.78 -1.59 -23.18
C MET A 141 9.33 -2.04 -24.54
N ASN A 142 9.98 -3.20 -24.58
CA ASN A 142 10.62 -3.72 -25.80
C ASN A 142 9.62 -4.25 -26.83
N GLY A 143 8.40 -4.55 -26.41
CA GLY A 143 7.34 -5.07 -27.29
C GLY A 143 6.54 -3.99 -28.02
N ARG A 144 6.74 -2.70 -27.71
CA ARG A 144 6.13 -1.59 -28.41
C ARG A 144 7.02 -1.13 -29.57
N SER A 145 6.41 -0.73 -30.68
CA SER A 145 7.15 -0.18 -31.83
C SER A 145 7.49 1.31 -31.65
N GLY A 146 6.83 2.00 -30.69
CA GLY A 146 7.04 3.41 -30.42
C GLY A 146 6.42 3.87 -29.12
N ASP A 147 6.61 5.14 -28.78
CA ASP A 147 6.03 5.78 -27.58
C ASP A 147 4.75 6.54 -27.96
N TYR A 148 3.63 5.82 -27.90
CA TYR A 148 2.29 6.33 -28.25
C TYR A 148 1.47 6.80 -27.06
N ASN A 149 2.00 6.66 -25.84
CA ASN A 149 1.30 7.01 -24.62
C ASN A 149 1.91 8.25 -23.95
N THR A 150 1.06 9.11 -23.41
CA THR A 150 1.52 10.23 -22.59
C THR A 150 1.59 9.82 -21.13
N GLY A 151 2.77 9.96 -20.51
CA GLY A 151 2.96 9.69 -19.08
C GLY A 151 2.01 10.55 -18.21
N GLY A 152 1.50 9.99 -17.13
CA GLY A 152 0.55 10.67 -16.22
C GLY A 152 -0.88 10.78 -16.74
N SER A 153 -1.19 10.31 -17.95
CA SER A 153 -2.56 10.30 -18.48
C SER A 153 -3.45 9.35 -17.67
N THR A 154 -4.69 9.80 -17.38
CA THR A 154 -5.70 8.99 -16.70
C THR A 154 -6.93 8.81 -17.60
N ARG A 155 -7.64 7.68 -17.44
CA ARG A 155 -8.89 7.37 -18.15
C ARG A 155 -8.75 7.30 -19.68
N ARG A 156 -7.55 7.16 -20.23
CA ARG A 156 -7.30 6.94 -21.66
C ARG A 156 -6.97 5.46 -21.93
N LYS A 157 -7.40 4.96 -23.08
CA LYS A 157 -6.99 3.64 -23.54
C LYS A 157 -5.50 3.71 -23.92
N LEU A 158 -4.66 2.93 -23.25
CA LEU A 158 -3.22 2.89 -23.53
C LEU A 158 -2.92 1.97 -24.70
N VAL A 159 -1.96 2.35 -25.53
CA VAL A 159 -1.34 1.46 -26.50
C VAL A 159 -0.33 0.59 -25.74
N THR A 160 -0.60 -0.69 -25.67
CA THR A 160 0.29 -1.70 -25.06
C THR A 160 0.88 -2.59 -26.14
N ALA A 161 2.00 -3.25 -25.85
CA ALA A 161 2.59 -4.24 -26.76
C ALA A 161 1.58 -5.31 -27.20
N TYR A 162 0.67 -5.70 -26.29
CA TYR A 162 -0.43 -6.62 -26.60
C TYR A 162 -1.41 -6.03 -27.61
N ARG A 163 -1.91 -4.81 -27.38
CA ARG A 163 -2.87 -4.14 -28.29
C ARG A 163 -2.26 -3.87 -29.66
N GLU A 164 -1.00 -3.46 -29.70
CA GLU A 164 -0.29 -3.23 -30.94
C GLU A 164 -0.18 -4.53 -31.76
N THR A 165 0.16 -5.63 -31.10
CA THR A 165 0.18 -6.94 -31.76
C THR A 165 -1.22 -7.35 -32.25
N ALA A 166 -2.27 -7.15 -31.43
CA ALA A 166 -3.65 -7.43 -31.85
C ALA A 166 -4.08 -6.61 -33.07
N LEU A 167 -3.74 -5.32 -33.11
CA LEU A 167 -4.02 -4.46 -34.27
C LEU A 167 -3.26 -4.91 -35.52
N ARG A 168 -2.00 -5.34 -35.38
CA ARG A 168 -1.23 -5.92 -36.51
C ARG A 168 -1.88 -7.19 -37.03
N ILE A 169 -2.33 -8.08 -36.15
CA ILE A 169 -3.04 -9.29 -36.54
C ILE A 169 -4.32 -8.94 -37.31
N ALA A 170 -5.16 -8.04 -36.76
CA ALA A 170 -6.38 -7.59 -37.41
C ALA A 170 -6.11 -7.00 -38.79
N HIS A 171 -5.08 -6.14 -38.90
CA HIS A 171 -4.65 -5.56 -40.17
C HIS A 171 -4.25 -6.65 -41.19
N GLN A 172 -3.42 -7.61 -40.80
CA GLN A 172 -3.00 -8.70 -41.70
C GLN A 172 -4.17 -9.56 -42.16
N LEU A 173 -5.11 -9.88 -41.25
CA LEU A 173 -6.32 -10.61 -41.61
C LEU A 173 -7.22 -9.81 -42.59
N THR A 174 -7.31 -8.50 -42.44
CA THR A 174 -8.06 -7.62 -43.36
C THR A 174 -7.43 -7.59 -44.76
N GLN A 175 -6.10 -7.61 -44.82
CA GLN A 175 -5.37 -7.54 -46.12
C GLN A 175 -5.31 -8.91 -46.83
N HIS A 176 -5.15 -9.99 -46.11
CA HIS A 176 -4.86 -11.31 -46.68
C HIS A 176 -5.98 -12.34 -46.46
N GLY A 177 -7.05 -11.94 -45.80
CA GLY A 177 -8.17 -12.86 -45.45
C GLY A 177 -7.80 -13.89 -44.40
N PRO A 178 -8.62 -14.96 -44.21
CA PRO A 178 -8.39 -16.01 -43.23
C PRO A 178 -7.00 -16.60 -43.37
N SER A 179 -6.23 -16.63 -42.29
CA SER A 179 -4.83 -17.01 -42.31
C SER A 179 -4.48 -17.88 -41.08
N THR A 180 -3.56 -18.81 -41.25
CA THR A 180 -3.04 -19.62 -40.14
C THR A 180 -2.16 -18.78 -39.22
N THR A 181 -2.05 -19.18 -37.95
CA THR A 181 -1.12 -18.52 -36.99
C THR A 181 0.32 -18.52 -37.46
N ARG A 182 0.74 -19.53 -38.21
CA ARG A 182 2.07 -19.63 -38.84
C ARG A 182 2.25 -18.56 -39.90
N ALA A 183 1.27 -18.39 -40.81
CA ALA A 183 1.29 -17.37 -41.85
C ALA A 183 1.33 -15.95 -41.25
N LEU A 184 0.48 -15.67 -40.25
CA LEU A 184 0.45 -14.37 -39.56
C LEU A 184 1.79 -14.06 -38.91
N ARG A 185 2.44 -15.03 -38.27
CA ARG A 185 3.78 -14.83 -37.69
C ARG A 185 4.83 -14.53 -38.74
N ALA A 186 4.77 -15.17 -39.88
CA ALA A 186 5.65 -14.87 -41.05
C ALA A 186 5.46 -13.43 -41.55
N LEU A 187 4.23 -12.87 -41.41
CA LEU A 187 3.90 -11.48 -41.70
C LEU A 187 4.28 -10.50 -40.58
N GLY A 188 5.05 -10.93 -39.58
CA GLY A 188 5.62 -10.06 -38.54
C GLY A 188 4.72 -9.78 -37.33
N THR A 189 3.63 -10.54 -37.14
CA THR A 189 2.76 -10.35 -35.96
C THR A 189 3.39 -10.85 -34.64
N GLY A 190 4.49 -11.62 -34.73
CA GLY A 190 5.30 -12.03 -33.58
C GLY A 190 4.79 -13.25 -32.80
N PRO A 191 5.49 -13.64 -31.73
CA PRO A 191 5.23 -14.90 -31.01
C PRO A 191 3.91 -14.92 -30.24
N ARG A 192 3.34 -13.75 -29.93
CA ARG A 192 2.08 -13.63 -29.19
C ARG A 192 0.81 -13.79 -30.07
N THR A 193 0.95 -14.03 -31.35
CA THR A 193 -0.17 -14.21 -32.30
C THR A 193 -1.16 -15.26 -31.82
N THR A 194 -0.69 -16.44 -31.44
CA THR A 194 -1.56 -17.54 -31.00
C THR A 194 -2.36 -17.19 -29.74
N PRO A 195 -1.74 -16.77 -28.60
CA PRO A 195 -2.51 -16.42 -27.43
C PRO A 195 -3.49 -15.25 -27.67
N ILE A 196 -3.18 -14.31 -28.55
CA ILE A 196 -4.09 -13.18 -28.86
C ILE A 196 -5.33 -13.66 -29.63
N LEU A 197 -5.17 -14.56 -30.59
CA LEU A 197 -6.30 -15.11 -31.37
C LEU A 197 -7.25 -15.98 -30.54
N TYR A 198 -6.76 -16.60 -29.43
CA TYR A 198 -7.58 -17.37 -28.50
C TYR A 198 -8.04 -16.55 -27.29
N ASP A 199 -7.75 -15.25 -27.23
CA ASP A 199 -8.16 -14.38 -26.14
C ASP A 199 -9.65 -14.00 -26.29
N ASN A 200 -10.40 -14.09 -25.20
CA ASN A 200 -11.83 -13.77 -25.19
C ASN A 200 -12.16 -12.28 -25.43
N VAL A 201 -11.16 -11.42 -25.46
CA VAL A 201 -11.33 -9.97 -25.67
C VAL A 201 -11.03 -9.57 -27.12
N TYR A 202 -10.03 -10.20 -27.75
CA TYR A 202 -9.54 -9.83 -29.09
C TYR A 202 -9.49 -11.00 -30.08
N GLY A 203 -9.68 -12.23 -29.60
CA GLY A 203 -9.68 -13.45 -30.40
C GLY A 203 -11.00 -13.81 -31.06
#